data_67e7f94b6799fb04bb7714478489c09f
#
_entry.id   67e7f94b6799fb04bb7714478489c09f
#
_cell.length_a   1.000
_cell.length_b   1.000
_cell.length_c   1.000
_cell.angle_alpha   90.00
_cell.angle_beta   90.00
_cell.angle_gamma   90.00
#
_symmetry.space_group_name_H-M   'P 1'
#
loop_
_entity.id
_entity.type
_entity.pdbx_description
1 polymer ?
#
loop_
_entity_poly.entity_id
_entity_poly.type
_entity_poly.pdbx_seq_one_letter_code
_entity_poly.pdbx_strand_id
1 'polypeptide(L)'
;MTKLSTVAWVAHNLGLAACFGGLLFGKAALNPSLNAIDSEADRGKILNTAWNRYNAINVASFATAAATWFPGRLGLSGKEIDQQTRNLVLAKDVLFGVGALTGLASVVQGRALAGQAPEGAVPIESGTTPAATTPEKAASLLRSVNQLGNLNIVVTGAILGITTVLSMKSTESVRFSALSRLLP
;
A
#
# COMPACT_ATOMS: atom_id res chain seq x y z
N MET A 1 -6.89 -5.32 -27.19
CA MET A 1 -5.88 -5.36 -26.10
C MET A 1 -5.10 -6.66 -26.27
N THR A 2 -3.78 -6.62 -26.18
CA THR A 2 -2.96 -7.83 -26.21
C THR A 2 -3.15 -8.62 -24.92
N LYS A 3 -3.06 -9.96 -24.96
CA LYS A 3 -3.17 -10.81 -23.74
C LYS A 3 -2.21 -10.36 -22.63
N LEU A 4 -1.02 -9.88 -23.00
CA LEU A 4 -0.01 -9.38 -22.05
C LEU A 4 -0.48 -8.12 -21.31
N SER A 5 -1.18 -7.19 -21.98
CA SER A 5 -1.69 -5.98 -21.32
C SER A 5 -2.79 -6.29 -20.32
N THR A 6 -3.61 -7.31 -20.58
CA THR A 6 -4.65 -7.76 -19.64
C THR A 6 -4.03 -8.39 -18.40
N VAL A 7 -3.04 -9.26 -18.55
CA VAL A 7 -2.33 -9.89 -17.42
C VAL A 7 -1.63 -8.83 -16.56
N ALA A 8 -0.93 -7.88 -17.19
CA ALA A 8 -0.28 -6.78 -16.46
C ALA A 8 -1.28 -5.94 -15.67
N TRP A 9 -2.46 -5.67 -16.24
CA TRP A 9 -3.51 -4.91 -15.57
C TRP A 9 -4.13 -5.66 -14.39
N VAL A 10 -4.36 -6.96 -14.53
CA VAL A 10 -4.82 -7.82 -13.43
C VAL A 10 -3.78 -7.86 -12.31
N ALA A 11 -2.50 -8.08 -12.65
CA ALA A 11 -1.41 -8.09 -11.66
C ALA A 11 -1.28 -6.74 -10.92
N HIS A 12 -1.44 -5.62 -11.66
CA HIS A 12 -1.46 -4.27 -11.08
C HIS A 12 -2.55 -4.11 -10.01
N ASN A 13 -3.78 -4.48 -10.37
CA ASN A 13 -4.92 -4.33 -9.47
C ASN A 13 -4.84 -5.27 -8.26
N LEU A 14 -4.41 -6.53 -8.47
CA LEU A 14 -4.19 -7.48 -7.38
C LEU A 14 -3.09 -7.01 -6.42
N GLY A 15 -1.99 -6.46 -6.96
CA GLY A 15 -0.93 -5.87 -6.14
C GLY A 15 -1.42 -4.72 -5.27
N LEU A 16 -2.18 -3.77 -5.85
CA LEU A 16 -2.76 -2.66 -5.10
C LEU A 16 -3.80 -3.13 -4.05
N ALA A 17 -4.66 -4.09 -4.42
CA ALA A 17 -5.65 -4.65 -3.49
C ALA A 17 -4.99 -5.36 -2.30
N ALA A 18 -3.91 -6.12 -2.55
CA ALA A 18 -3.15 -6.79 -1.49
C ALA A 18 -2.47 -5.78 -0.55
N CYS A 19 -1.86 -4.71 -1.11
CA CYS A 19 -1.26 -3.64 -0.30
C CYS A 19 -2.31 -2.94 0.57
N PHE A 20 -3.36 -2.39 -0.05
CA PHE A 20 -4.40 -1.63 0.66
C PHE A 20 -5.15 -2.51 1.66
N GLY A 21 -5.63 -3.69 1.22
CA GLY A 21 -6.42 -4.60 2.04
C GLY A 21 -5.63 -5.14 3.24
N GLY A 22 -4.36 -5.50 3.05
CA GLY A 22 -3.53 -6.01 4.13
C GLY A 22 -3.15 -4.94 5.16
N LEU A 23 -2.85 -3.71 4.72
CA LEU A 23 -2.62 -2.57 5.63
C LEU A 23 -3.89 -2.24 6.43
N LEU A 24 -5.05 -2.23 5.76
CA LEU A 24 -6.34 -1.98 6.40
C LEU A 24 -6.69 -3.09 7.40
N PHE A 25 -6.50 -4.37 7.03
CA PHE A 25 -6.68 -5.51 7.93
C PHE A 25 -5.77 -5.40 9.16
N GLY A 26 -4.49 -5.08 8.96
CA GLY A 26 -3.54 -4.88 10.04
C GLY A 26 -4.01 -3.80 11.02
N LYS A 27 -4.51 -2.68 10.51
CA LYS A 27 -5.00 -1.56 11.32
C LYS A 27 -6.33 -1.86 12.03
N ALA A 28 -7.29 -2.43 11.30
CA ALA A 28 -8.67 -2.59 11.78
C ALA A 28 -8.92 -3.89 12.56
N ALA A 29 -8.12 -4.93 12.31
CA ALA A 29 -8.31 -6.24 12.91
C ALA A 29 -7.09 -6.70 13.72
N LEU A 30 -5.91 -6.88 13.08
CA LEU A 30 -4.74 -7.44 13.74
C LEU A 30 -4.32 -6.63 14.99
N ASN A 31 -4.12 -5.32 14.84
CA ASN A 31 -3.63 -4.48 15.94
C ASN A 31 -4.58 -4.47 17.14
N PRO A 32 -5.91 -4.34 17.00
CA PRO A 32 -6.84 -4.44 18.11
C PRO A 32 -6.92 -5.84 18.72
N SER A 33 -6.78 -6.92 17.92
CA SER A 33 -6.86 -8.30 18.43
C SER A 33 -5.76 -8.64 19.44
N LEU A 34 -4.65 -7.90 19.44
CA LEU A 34 -3.57 -8.09 20.40
C LEU A 34 -4.00 -7.84 21.84
N ASN A 35 -5.05 -7.06 22.05
CA ASN A 35 -5.59 -6.79 23.40
C ASN A 35 -6.14 -8.04 24.09
N ALA A 36 -6.45 -9.11 23.33
CA ALA A 36 -6.86 -10.41 23.87
C ALA A 36 -5.70 -11.24 24.46
N ILE A 37 -4.46 -10.77 24.33
CA ILE A 37 -3.25 -11.42 24.86
C ILE A 37 -2.89 -10.74 26.17
N ASP A 38 -2.71 -11.51 27.26
CA ASP A 38 -2.45 -10.94 28.60
C ASP A 38 -1.06 -10.30 28.69
N SER A 39 -0.03 -10.95 28.12
CA SER A 39 1.36 -10.52 28.20
C SER A 39 1.66 -9.38 27.21
N GLU A 40 2.07 -8.21 27.71
CA GLU A 40 2.51 -7.08 26.90
C GLU A 40 3.68 -7.44 25.97
N ALA A 41 4.61 -8.28 26.42
CA ALA A 41 5.76 -8.74 25.64
C ALA A 41 5.33 -9.67 24.50
N ASP A 42 4.37 -10.58 24.74
CA ASP A 42 3.84 -11.47 23.72
C ASP A 42 3.03 -10.71 22.67
N ARG A 43 2.30 -9.66 23.05
CA ARG A 43 1.64 -8.74 22.12
C ARG A 43 2.68 -8.17 21.13
N GLY A 44 3.80 -7.67 21.63
CA GLY A 44 4.89 -7.12 20.80
C GLY A 44 5.52 -8.18 19.91
N LYS A 45 5.79 -9.37 20.41
CA LYS A 45 6.34 -10.49 19.66
C LYS A 45 5.42 -10.89 18.49
N ILE A 46 4.12 -11.02 18.76
CA ILE A 46 3.13 -11.38 17.74
C ILE A 46 2.97 -10.26 16.72
N LEU A 47 2.87 -9.00 17.17
CA LEU A 47 2.81 -7.83 16.30
C LEU A 47 3.99 -7.81 15.31
N ASN A 48 5.21 -7.87 15.83
CA ASN A 48 6.43 -7.82 15.04
C ASN A 48 6.53 -9.00 14.07
N THR A 49 6.17 -10.21 14.51
CA THR A 49 6.17 -11.41 13.66
C THR A 49 5.18 -11.29 12.52
N ALA A 50 3.96 -10.86 12.80
CA ALA A 50 2.90 -10.71 11.79
C ALA A 50 3.27 -9.66 10.75
N TRP A 51 3.71 -8.48 11.19
CA TRP A 51 4.11 -7.41 10.28
C TRP A 51 5.37 -7.74 9.48
N ASN A 52 6.37 -8.42 10.05
CA ASN A 52 7.55 -8.85 9.31
C ASN A 52 7.20 -9.82 8.18
N ARG A 53 6.28 -10.77 8.41
CA ARG A 53 5.79 -11.67 7.38
C ARG A 53 4.99 -10.93 6.31
N TYR A 54 4.07 -10.06 6.74
CA TYR A 54 3.25 -9.29 5.80
C TYR A 54 4.09 -8.31 4.97
N ASN A 55 5.15 -7.71 5.52
CA ASN A 55 6.01 -6.78 4.79
C ASN A 55 6.63 -7.40 3.52
N ALA A 56 6.95 -8.69 3.52
CA ALA A 56 7.43 -9.38 2.32
C ALA A 56 6.37 -9.41 1.22
N ILE A 57 5.12 -9.73 1.60
CA ILE A 57 3.96 -9.72 0.69
C ILE A 57 3.69 -8.29 0.20
N ASN A 58 3.71 -7.32 1.11
CA ASN A 58 3.43 -5.92 0.80
C ASN A 58 4.44 -5.34 -0.19
N VAL A 59 5.73 -5.58 0.03
CA VAL A 59 6.81 -5.13 -0.88
C VAL A 59 6.67 -5.77 -2.26
N ALA A 60 6.45 -7.08 -2.33
CA ALA A 60 6.26 -7.79 -3.59
C ALA A 60 5.02 -7.27 -4.35
N SER A 61 3.91 -7.05 -3.64
CA SER A 61 2.65 -6.53 -4.20
C SER A 61 2.80 -5.10 -4.72
N PHE A 62 3.44 -4.23 -3.94
CA PHE A 62 3.70 -2.84 -4.35
C PHE A 62 4.66 -2.77 -5.54
N ALA A 63 5.73 -3.58 -5.53
CA ALA A 63 6.67 -3.67 -6.65
C ALA A 63 5.98 -4.18 -7.92
N THR A 64 5.09 -5.16 -7.81
CA THR A 64 4.29 -5.65 -8.95
C THR A 64 3.39 -4.55 -9.50
N ALA A 65 2.69 -3.81 -8.63
CA ALA A 65 1.84 -2.70 -9.05
C ALA A 65 2.67 -1.60 -9.74
N ALA A 66 3.83 -1.23 -9.22
CA ALA A 66 4.72 -0.25 -9.83
C ALA A 66 5.30 -0.74 -11.16
N ALA A 67 5.83 -1.97 -11.20
CA ALA A 67 6.44 -2.55 -12.39
C ALA A 67 5.45 -2.71 -13.56
N THR A 68 4.17 -2.88 -13.27
CA THR A 68 3.12 -2.95 -14.30
C THR A 68 2.60 -1.57 -14.70
N TRP A 69 2.66 -0.59 -13.80
CA TRP A 69 2.24 0.78 -14.06
C TRP A 69 3.20 1.54 -14.98
N PHE A 70 4.49 1.61 -14.61
CA PHE A 70 5.46 2.48 -15.31
C PHE A 70 5.68 2.11 -16.79
N PRO A 71 5.83 0.83 -17.21
CA PRO A 71 5.87 0.48 -18.63
C PRO A 71 4.57 0.77 -19.36
N GLY A 72 3.41 0.54 -18.72
CA GLY A 72 2.10 0.85 -19.29
C GLY A 72 1.92 2.34 -19.57
N ARG A 73 2.46 3.20 -18.70
CA ARG A 73 2.46 4.66 -18.85
C ARG A 73 3.27 5.13 -20.07
N LEU A 74 4.39 4.48 -20.40
CA LEU A 74 5.18 4.82 -21.58
C LEU A 74 4.37 4.68 -22.87
N GLY A 75 3.44 3.72 -22.91
CA GLY A 75 2.52 3.54 -24.02
C GLY A 75 1.43 4.64 -24.13
N LEU A 76 1.24 5.46 -23.11
CA LEU A 76 0.35 6.64 -23.12
C LEU A 76 1.08 7.92 -23.56
N SER A 77 2.41 7.91 -23.52
CA SER A 77 3.23 9.04 -23.97
C SER A 77 3.07 9.24 -25.47
N GLY A 78 2.69 10.45 -25.88
CA GLY A 78 2.48 10.80 -27.29
C GLY A 78 1.05 10.67 -27.80
N LYS A 79 0.09 10.20 -26.98
CA LYS A 79 -1.35 10.26 -27.30
C LYS A 79 -1.93 11.60 -26.84
N GLU A 80 -2.90 12.12 -27.59
CA GLU A 80 -3.73 13.23 -27.11
C GLU A 80 -4.60 12.71 -25.97
N ILE A 81 -4.19 13.02 -24.74
CA ILE A 81 -4.96 12.77 -23.51
C ILE A 81 -5.42 14.11 -22.93
N ASP A 82 -6.64 14.15 -22.43
CA ASP A 82 -7.19 15.34 -21.80
C ASP A 82 -6.36 15.75 -20.56
N GLN A 83 -6.43 17.03 -20.20
CA GLN A 83 -5.66 17.59 -19.08
C GLN A 83 -5.97 16.90 -17.75
N GLN A 84 -7.22 16.47 -17.54
CA GLN A 84 -7.63 15.77 -16.31
C GLN A 84 -6.94 14.40 -16.20
N THR A 85 -6.92 13.63 -17.29
CA THR A 85 -6.22 12.34 -17.35
C THR A 85 -4.73 12.51 -17.09
N ARG A 86 -4.11 13.55 -17.67
CA ARG A 86 -2.69 13.87 -17.43
C ARG A 86 -2.40 14.16 -15.95
N ASN A 87 -3.26 14.95 -15.31
CA ASN A 87 -3.12 15.27 -13.88
C ASN A 87 -3.28 14.03 -13.00
N LEU A 88 -4.22 13.14 -13.32
CA LEU A 88 -4.40 11.86 -12.59
C LEU A 88 -3.20 10.93 -12.75
N VAL A 89 -2.62 10.83 -13.94
CA VAL A 89 -1.39 10.07 -14.19
C VAL A 89 -0.24 10.61 -13.35
N LEU A 90 -0.03 11.93 -13.37
CA LEU A 90 1.02 12.57 -12.57
C LEU A 90 0.80 12.37 -11.07
N ALA A 91 -0.43 12.57 -10.59
CA ALA A 91 -0.77 12.33 -9.19
C ALA A 91 -0.47 10.88 -8.77
N LYS A 92 -0.81 9.90 -9.62
CA LYS A 92 -0.51 8.49 -9.37
C LYS A 92 1.00 8.22 -9.32
N ASP A 93 1.79 8.83 -10.20
CA ASP A 93 3.26 8.71 -10.19
C ASP A 93 3.86 9.23 -8.88
N VAL A 94 3.41 10.42 -8.45
CA VAL A 94 3.85 11.02 -7.18
C VAL A 94 3.47 10.12 -6.00
N LEU A 95 2.23 9.59 -5.99
CA LEU A 95 1.77 8.69 -4.94
C LEU A 95 2.56 7.38 -4.90
N PHE A 96 2.97 6.81 -6.05
CA PHE A 96 3.89 5.66 -6.07
C PHE A 96 5.25 6.00 -5.44
N GLY A 97 5.80 7.19 -5.73
CA GLY A 97 7.03 7.67 -5.10
C GLY A 97 6.88 7.82 -3.57
N VAL A 98 5.81 8.49 -3.13
CA VAL A 98 5.50 8.65 -1.70
C VAL A 98 5.30 7.28 -1.03
N GLY A 99 4.52 6.39 -1.63
CA GLY A 99 4.28 5.05 -1.10
C GLY A 99 5.55 4.20 -0.99
N ALA A 100 6.46 4.29 -1.96
CA ALA A 100 7.74 3.61 -1.91
C ALA A 100 8.61 4.12 -0.74
N LEU A 101 8.73 5.43 -0.57
CA LEU A 101 9.52 6.05 0.50
C LEU A 101 8.94 5.75 1.89
N THR A 102 7.64 5.94 2.07
CA THR A 102 6.98 5.71 3.36
C THR A 102 6.87 4.23 3.70
N GLY A 103 6.68 3.36 2.70
CA GLY A 103 6.70 1.92 2.86
C GLY A 103 8.09 1.41 3.28
N LEU A 104 9.16 1.88 2.62
CA LEU A 104 10.53 1.55 3.01
C LEU A 104 10.84 2.04 4.42
N ALA A 105 10.47 3.28 4.76
CA ALA A 105 10.64 3.82 6.10
C ALA A 105 9.90 2.97 7.15
N SER A 106 8.67 2.52 6.86
CA SER A 106 7.91 1.62 7.74
C SER A 106 8.64 0.30 7.97
N VAL A 107 9.19 -0.33 6.93
CA VAL A 107 9.93 -1.60 7.04
C VAL A 107 11.19 -1.42 7.87
N VAL A 108 11.97 -0.37 7.62
CA VAL A 108 13.22 -0.07 8.35
C VAL A 108 12.93 0.19 9.82
N GLN A 109 11.95 1.03 10.12
CA GLN A 109 11.58 1.35 11.51
C GLN A 109 10.91 0.19 12.22
N GLY A 110 10.10 -0.63 11.52
CA GLY A 110 9.53 -1.84 12.08
C GLY A 110 10.59 -2.87 12.48
N ARG A 111 11.63 -3.04 11.66
CA ARG A 111 12.78 -3.88 12.01
C ARG A 111 13.58 -3.30 13.18
N ALA A 112 13.79 -1.98 13.21
CA ALA A 112 14.44 -1.31 14.32
C ALA A 112 13.63 -1.44 15.63
N LEU A 113 12.30 -1.40 15.56
CA LEU A 113 11.41 -1.67 16.70
C LEU A 113 11.56 -3.11 17.19
N ALA A 114 11.48 -4.09 16.30
CA ALA A 114 11.65 -5.50 16.63
C ALA A 114 13.02 -5.79 17.28
N GLY A 115 14.07 -5.07 16.86
CA GLY A 115 15.41 -5.16 17.45
C GLY A 115 15.57 -4.54 18.85
N GLN A 116 14.55 -3.89 19.43
CA GLN A 116 14.65 -3.30 20.78
C GLN A 116 14.45 -4.34 21.89
N ALA A 117 14.03 -5.56 21.59
CA ALA A 117 13.90 -6.65 22.56
C ALA A 117 14.19 -8.01 21.88
N PRO A 118 14.65 -9.03 22.65
CA PRO A 118 14.81 -10.39 22.16
C PRO A 118 13.52 -10.90 21.48
N GLU A 119 13.68 -11.55 20.35
CA GLU A 119 12.56 -12.10 19.55
C GLU A 119 11.49 -11.08 19.15
N GLY A 120 11.78 -9.77 19.23
CA GLY A 120 10.81 -8.71 18.98
C GLY A 120 9.75 -8.54 20.09
N ALA A 121 9.99 -9.08 21.29
CA ALA A 121 9.07 -9.06 22.41
C ALA A 121 9.06 -7.70 23.14
N VAL A 122 8.93 -6.61 22.40
CA VAL A 122 8.81 -5.25 22.95
C VAL A 122 7.48 -5.14 23.66
N PRO A 123 7.46 -4.76 24.98
CA PRO A 123 6.21 -4.59 25.71
C PRO A 123 5.33 -3.52 25.04
N ILE A 124 4.08 -3.85 24.74
CA ILE A 124 3.09 -2.92 24.16
C ILE A 124 1.73 -3.10 24.84
N GLU A 125 1.01 -2.01 25.01
CA GLU A 125 -0.37 -2.04 25.46
C GLU A 125 -1.29 -2.54 24.35
N SER A 126 -1.11 -2.03 23.15
CA SER A 126 -1.84 -2.46 21.94
C SER A 126 -0.95 -2.39 20.70
N GLY A 127 -1.44 -2.84 19.56
CA GLY A 127 -0.71 -2.75 18.29
C GLY A 127 -0.36 -1.31 17.84
N THR A 128 -0.87 -0.29 18.54
CA THR A 128 -0.62 1.12 18.22
C THR A 128 -0.16 1.95 19.44
N THR A 129 -0.26 1.40 20.64
CA THR A 129 -0.01 2.10 21.91
C THR A 129 1.12 1.41 22.66
N PRO A 130 2.19 2.14 23.03
CA PRO A 130 3.23 1.60 23.88
C PRO A 130 2.68 1.37 25.31
N ALA A 131 3.16 0.34 26.00
CA ALA A 131 2.89 0.12 27.41
C ALA A 131 3.69 1.09 28.28
N ALA A 132 3.34 1.22 29.55
CA ALA A 132 4.10 2.03 30.51
C ALA A 132 5.55 1.53 30.68
N THR A 133 5.77 0.24 30.49
CA THR A 133 7.07 -0.45 30.56
C THR A 133 7.89 -0.38 29.27
N THR A 134 7.32 0.17 28.16
CA THR A 134 8.01 0.25 26.87
C THR A 134 9.18 1.23 26.95
N PRO A 135 10.41 0.84 26.55
CA PRO A 135 11.53 1.77 26.42
C PRO A 135 11.20 2.96 25.51
N GLU A 136 11.63 4.17 25.84
CA GLU A 136 11.27 5.39 25.12
C GLU A 136 11.57 5.31 23.62
N LYS A 137 12.72 4.76 23.25
CA LYS A 137 13.10 4.55 21.84
C LYS A 137 12.13 3.61 21.11
N ALA A 138 11.72 2.52 21.76
CA ALA A 138 10.75 1.58 21.19
C ALA A 138 9.37 2.23 21.07
N ALA A 139 8.95 3.00 22.07
CA ALA A 139 7.70 3.76 22.05
C ALA A 139 7.66 4.78 20.91
N SER A 140 8.75 5.50 20.67
CA SER A 140 8.89 6.44 19.54
C SER A 140 8.79 5.73 18.18
N LEU A 141 9.49 4.61 18.02
CA LEU A 141 9.44 3.79 16.81
C LEU A 141 8.03 3.24 16.55
N LEU A 142 7.34 2.74 17.58
CA LEU A 142 5.96 2.23 17.45
C LEU A 142 5.00 3.31 16.95
N ARG A 143 5.09 4.53 17.53
CA ARG A 143 4.25 5.66 17.10
C ARG A 143 4.55 6.05 15.66
N SER A 144 5.83 6.11 15.28
CA SER A 144 6.24 6.48 13.92
C SER A 144 5.78 5.43 12.89
N VAL A 145 5.97 4.14 13.17
CA VAL A 145 5.48 3.04 12.30
C VAL A 145 3.97 3.11 12.13
N ASN A 146 3.22 3.41 13.20
CA ASN A 146 1.77 3.57 13.14
C ASN A 146 1.35 4.76 12.26
N GLN A 147 2.04 5.90 12.35
CA GLN A 147 1.79 7.08 11.50
C GLN A 147 2.09 6.77 10.03
N LEU A 148 3.23 6.13 9.74
CA LEU A 148 3.59 5.69 8.40
C LEU A 148 2.58 4.68 7.84
N GLY A 149 2.09 3.76 8.67
CA GLY A 149 1.04 2.81 8.32
C GLY A 149 -0.25 3.50 7.91
N ASN A 150 -0.70 4.50 8.68
CA ASN A 150 -1.88 5.30 8.34
C ASN A 150 -1.69 6.04 7.01
N LEU A 151 -0.53 6.65 6.80
CA LEU A 151 -0.21 7.33 5.54
C LEU A 151 -0.20 6.34 4.36
N ASN A 152 0.38 5.16 4.52
CA ASN A 152 0.39 4.14 3.48
C ASN A 152 -1.02 3.62 3.11
N ILE A 153 -1.94 3.52 4.08
CA ILE A 153 -3.36 3.20 3.79
C ILE A 153 -3.97 4.28 2.89
N VAL A 154 -3.78 5.56 3.22
CA VAL A 154 -4.31 6.67 2.43
C VAL A 154 -3.70 6.69 1.03
N VAL A 155 -2.38 6.55 0.93
CA VAL A 155 -1.65 6.55 -0.34
C VAL A 155 -2.08 5.40 -1.25
N THR A 156 -2.11 4.17 -0.73
CA THR A 156 -2.51 3.00 -1.53
C THR A 156 -3.98 3.04 -1.91
N GLY A 157 -4.85 3.53 -1.04
CA GLY A 157 -6.27 3.78 -1.33
C GLY A 157 -6.45 4.82 -2.43
N ALA A 158 -5.70 5.93 -2.38
CA ALA A 158 -5.73 6.96 -3.42
C ALA A 158 -5.22 6.43 -4.77
N ILE A 159 -4.12 5.66 -4.80
CA ILE A 159 -3.62 5.01 -6.01
C ILE A 159 -4.70 4.09 -6.60
N LEU A 160 -5.37 3.29 -5.78
CA LEU A 160 -6.44 2.38 -6.20
C LEU A 160 -7.63 3.16 -6.78
N GLY A 161 -8.05 4.25 -6.12
CA GLY A 161 -9.12 5.13 -6.59
C GLY A 161 -8.78 5.76 -7.95
N ILE A 162 -7.59 6.34 -8.09
CA ILE A 162 -7.13 6.91 -9.38
C ILE A 162 -7.07 5.82 -10.46
N THR A 163 -6.61 4.61 -10.13
CA THR A 163 -6.59 3.48 -11.06
C THR A 163 -7.97 3.16 -11.59
N THR A 164 -8.97 3.15 -10.71
CA THR A 164 -10.37 2.92 -11.08
C THR A 164 -10.89 4.01 -12.02
N VAL A 165 -10.66 5.29 -11.70
CA VAL A 165 -11.09 6.42 -12.54
C VAL A 165 -10.44 6.35 -13.93
N LEU A 166 -9.13 6.08 -13.99
CA LEU A 166 -8.41 5.94 -15.26
C LEU A 166 -8.94 4.77 -16.11
N SER A 167 -9.33 3.67 -15.48
CA SER A 167 -9.96 2.53 -16.15
C SER A 167 -11.31 2.90 -16.76
N MET A 168 -12.14 3.61 -16.01
CA MET A 168 -13.47 4.06 -16.49
C MET A 168 -13.32 4.99 -17.69
N LYS A 169 -12.42 5.98 -17.63
CA LYS A 169 -12.15 6.90 -18.74
C LYS A 169 -11.66 6.17 -20.00
N SER A 170 -10.82 5.16 -19.85
CA SER A 170 -10.34 4.36 -21.00
C SER A 170 -11.47 3.56 -21.67
N THR A 171 -12.46 3.13 -20.91
CA THR A 171 -13.61 2.38 -21.42
C THR A 171 -14.60 3.31 -22.14
N GLU A 172 -14.80 4.52 -21.66
CA GLU A 172 -15.65 5.53 -22.32
C GLU A 172 -15.09 5.88 -23.71
N SER A 173 -13.78 6.11 -23.84
CA SER A 173 -13.14 6.42 -25.12
C SER A 173 -13.33 5.31 -26.16
N VAL A 174 -13.36 4.04 -25.74
CA VAL A 174 -13.62 2.90 -26.63
C VAL A 174 -15.08 2.84 -27.06
N ARG A 175 -16.03 3.14 -26.17
CA ARG A 175 -17.45 3.17 -26.49
C ARG A 175 -17.78 4.28 -27.49
N PHE A 176 -17.23 5.47 -27.31
CA PHE A 176 -17.40 6.58 -28.26
C PHE A 176 -16.83 6.26 -29.64
N SER A 177 -15.65 5.62 -29.70
CA SER A 177 -15.06 5.24 -30.98
C SER A 177 -15.83 4.12 -31.70
N ALA A 178 -16.48 3.22 -30.98
CA ALA A 178 -17.37 2.19 -31.56
C ALA A 178 -18.69 2.80 -32.09
N LEU A 179 -19.27 3.74 -31.34
CA LEU A 179 -20.49 4.48 -31.78
C LEU A 179 -20.21 5.37 -32.98
N SER A 180 -19.07 6.05 -33.05
CA SER A 180 -18.69 6.89 -34.17
C SER A 180 -18.45 6.10 -35.50
N ARG A 181 -18.24 4.77 -35.41
CA ARG A 181 -18.15 3.88 -36.59
C ARG A 181 -19.51 3.39 -37.06
N LEU A 182 -20.56 3.58 -36.25
CA LEU A 182 -21.95 3.17 -36.58
C LEU A 182 -22.83 4.34 -37.00
N LEU A 183 -22.33 5.57 -36.89
CA LEU A 183 -23.03 6.77 -37.40
C LEU A 183 -22.49 7.11 -38.78
N PRO A 184 -23.39 7.32 -39.78
CA PRO A 184 -22.99 7.68 -41.14
C PRO A 184 -22.32 9.05 -41.21
#